data_2deb946b4c2f1442f3ae4474f5c6be68
#
_entry.id   2deb946b4c2f1442f3ae4474f5c6be68
#
_cell.length_a   1.000
_cell.length_b   1.000
_cell.length_c   1.000
_cell.angle_alpha   90.00
_cell.angle_beta   90.00
_cell.angle_gamma   90.00
#
_symmetry.space_group_name_H-M   'P 1'
#
loop_
_entity.id
_entity.type
_entity.pdbx_description
1 polymer ?
#
loop_
_entity_poly.entity_id
_entity_poly.type
_entity_poly.pdbx_seq_one_letter_code
_entity_poly.pdbx_strand_id
1 'polypeptide(L)'
;MLGTEPEIKARYVKTGQVKLVFNPILDHGDRSVQAHQAAECAGEQSMFWPMHDRLFEDQGSLYGGDTREVLKMHAAELGLDTTAFNSCLDEQRYLEKVTAQDAYRREIGIRTRPTLDINGQLVVGPQPFPAFEAVIEPLLTQ
;
A
#
# COMPACT_ATOMS: atom_id res chain seq x y z
N MET A 1 -9.08 6.30 -2.18
CA MET A 1 -8.38 5.11 -2.70
C MET A 1 -9.23 3.86 -2.62
N LEU A 2 -9.92 3.62 -1.53
CA LEU A 2 -10.79 2.42 -1.39
C LEU A 2 -11.99 2.36 -2.37
N GLY A 3 -12.35 3.46 -3.05
CA GLY A 3 -13.46 3.48 -4.01
C GLY A 3 -13.14 2.81 -5.35
N THR A 4 -12.08 3.27 -6.03
CA THR A 4 -11.75 2.81 -7.38
C THR A 4 -10.82 1.58 -7.40
N GLU A 5 -9.93 1.45 -6.43
CA GLU A 5 -8.99 0.32 -6.35
C GLU A 5 -9.67 -1.05 -6.28
N PRO A 6 -10.75 -1.26 -5.49
CA PRO A 6 -11.50 -2.52 -5.50
C PRO A 6 -12.05 -2.88 -6.89
N GLU A 7 -12.49 -1.90 -7.67
CA GLU A 7 -12.99 -2.14 -9.03
C GLU A 7 -11.85 -2.58 -9.97
N ILE A 8 -10.69 -1.92 -9.90
CA ILE A 8 -9.48 -2.31 -10.65
C ILE A 8 -9.04 -3.73 -10.26
N LYS A 9 -9.02 -4.04 -8.95
CA LYS A 9 -8.68 -5.37 -8.45
C LYS A 9 -9.65 -6.43 -8.99
N ALA A 10 -10.95 -6.17 -8.92
CA ALA A 10 -11.98 -7.12 -9.35
C ALA A 10 -11.94 -7.38 -10.87
N ARG A 11 -11.77 -6.33 -11.67
CA ARG A 11 -11.85 -6.43 -13.13
C ARG A 11 -10.56 -6.93 -13.78
N TYR A 12 -9.41 -6.46 -13.32
CA TYR A 12 -8.14 -6.69 -14.02
C TYR A 12 -7.14 -7.55 -13.25
N VAL A 13 -7.04 -7.37 -11.93
CA VAL A 13 -6.04 -8.11 -11.14
C VAL A 13 -6.47 -9.55 -10.91
N LYS A 14 -7.75 -9.78 -10.53
CA LYS A 14 -8.29 -11.14 -10.32
C LYS A 14 -8.32 -11.97 -11.61
N THR A 15 -8.41 -11.35 -12.75
CA THR A 15 -8.37 -12.02 -14.06
C THR A 15 -6.95 -12.28 -14.56
N GLY A 16 -5.93 -11.79 -13.85
CA GLY A 16 -4.52 -11.95 -14.22
C GLY A 16 -4.05 -11.00 -15.33
N GLN A 17 -4.89 -10.05 -15.76
CA GLN A 17 -4.56 -9.10 -16.83
C GLN A 17 -3.65 -7.98 -16.35
N VAL A 18 -3.73 -7.61 -15.07
CA VAL A 18 -2.94 -6.52 -14.46
C VAL A 18 -2.32 -6.99 -13.16
N LYS A 19 -1.04 -6.64 -12.96
CA LYS A 19 -0.36 -6.76 -11.68
C LYS A 19 -0.42 -5.42 -10.95
N LEU A 20 -1.00 -5.40 -9.76
CA LEU A 20 -1.00 -4.23 -8.89
C LEU A 20 0.20 -4.27 -7.96
N VAL A 21 0.99 -3.19 -7.95
CA VAL A 21 2.14 -3.00 -7.06
C VAL A 21 1.92 -1.73 -6.24
N PHE A 22 2.08 -1.83 -4.93
CA PHE A 22 1.96 -0.70 -4.03
C PHE A 22 3.34 -0.07 -3.79
N ASN A 23 3.42 1.26 -3.89
CA ASN A 23 4.59 2.03 -3.53
C ASN A 23 4.25 3.04 -2.44
N PRO A 24 5.03 3.13 -1.33
CA PRO A 24 4.74 4.00 -0.23
C PRO A 24 4.99 5.48 -0.55
N ILE A 25 4.24 6.33 0.15
CA ILE A 25 4.50 7.77 0.27
C ILE A 25 4.62 8.09 1.76
N LEU A 26 5.81 8.50 2.20
CA LEU A 26 6.14 8.70 3.61
C LEU A 26 5.93 10.16 4.05
N ASP A 27 4.71 10.68 3.90
CA ASP A 27 4.41 12.10 4.15
C ASP A 27 3.94 12.41 5.59
N HIS A 28 3.79 11.39 6.45
CA HIS A 28 3.36 11.54 7.84
C HIS A 28 4.45 11.15 8.85
N GLY A 29 5.73 11.34 8.48
CA GLY A 29 6.87 11.03 9.34
C GLY A 29 6.94 9.57 9.76
N ASP A 30 7.36 9.31 10.99
CA ASP A 30 7.57 7.96 11.51
C ASP A 30 6.32 7.06 11.44
N ARG A 31 5.12 7.64 11.50
CA ARG A 31 3.86 6.86 11.37
C ARG A 31 3.75 6.22 10.01
N SER A 32 4.03 6.98 8.93
CA SER A 32 4.06 6.41 7.57
C SER A 32 5.12 5.33 7.45
N VAL A 33 6.32 5.57 7.99
CA VAL A 33 7.42 4.59 7.95
C VAL A 33 7.01 3.30 8.65
N GLN A 34 6.43 3.38 9.84
CA GLN A 34 6.00 2.20 10.60
C GLN A 34 4.84 1.48 9.93
N ALA A 35 3.83 2.21 9.44
CA ALA A 35 2.67 1.63 8.77
C ALA A 35 3.06 0.87 7.49
N HIS A 36 3.95 1.44 6.67
CA HIS A 36 4.42 0.75 5.46
C HIS A 36 5.30 -0.46 5.78
N GLN A 37 6.16 -0.38 6.81
CA GLN A 37 6.89 -1.55 7.28
C GLN A 37 5.95 -2.66 7.79
N ALA A 38 4.86 -2.31 8.49
CA ALA A 38 3.87 -3.27 8.95
C ALA A 38 3.20 -4.02 7.78
N ALA A 39 2.85 -3.32 6.69
CA ALA A 39 2.31 -3.97 5.50
C ALA A 39 3.32 -4.96 4.88
N GLU A 40 4.59 -4.59 4.81
CA GLU A 40 5.67 -5.48 4.32
C GLU A 40 5.89 -6.68 5.25
N CYS A 41 5.90 -6.48 6.57
CA CYS A 41 6.00 -7.58 7.54
C CYS A 41 4.82 -8.54 7.44
N ALA A 42 3.60 -8.03 7.24
CA ALA A 42 2.43 -8.87 6.96
C ALA A 42 2.59 -9.61 5.63
N GLY A 43 3.27 -9.02 4.66
CA GLY A 43 3.59 -9.62 3.38
C GLY A 43 4.43 -10.89 3.47
N GLU A 44 5.30 -11.03 4.49
CA GLU A 44 6.04 -12.27 4.75
C GLU A 44 5.12 -13.46 5.03
N GLN A 45 3.88 -13.18 5.45
CA GLN A 45 2.82 -14.15 5.74
C GLN A 45 1.70 -14.12 4.68
N SER A 46 1.97 -13.57 3.49
CA SER A 46 1.00 -13.39 2.40
C SER A 46 -0.20 -12.50 2.77
N MET A 47 -0.06 -11.62 3.76
CA MET A 47 -1.09 -10.75 4.29
C MET A 47 -0.84 -9.25 4.04
N PHE A 48 -0.02 -8.91 3.02
CA PHE A 48 0.24 -7.51 2.66
C PHE A 48 -1.06 -6.73 2.41
N TRP A 49 -1.92 -7.23 1.52
CA TRP A 49 -3.13 -6.53 1.14
C TRP A 49 -4.18 -6.44 2.26
N PRO A 50 -4.43 -7.49 3.04
CA PRO A 50 -5.27 -7.36 4.23
C PRO A 50 -4.77 -6.33 5.24
N MET A 51 -3.46 -6.28 5.50
CA MET A 51 -2.88 -5.24 6.37
C MET A 51 -2.99 -3.85 5.74
N HIS A 52 -2.67 -3.70 4.46
CA HIS A 52 -2.85 -2.45 3.71
C HIS A 52 -4.28 -1.91 3.84
N ASP A 53 -5.28 -2.74 3.57
CA ASP A 53 -6.68 -2.34 3.64
C ASP A 53 -7.07 -1.94 5.08
N ARG A 54 -6.63 -2.70 6.09
CA ARG A 54 -6.85 -2.40 7.51
C ARG A 54 -6.25 -1.04 7.92
N LEU A 55 -5.05 -0.71 7.45
CA LEU A 55 -4.40 0.57 7.72
C LEU A 55 -5.18 1.76 7.14
N PHE A 56 -5.81 1.60 6.00
CA PHE A 56 -6.68 2.62 5.41
C PHE A 56 -8.03 2.73 6.10
N GLU A 57 -8.61 1.63 6.56
CA GLU A 57 -9.89 1.60 7.26
C GLU A 57 -9.81 2.22 8.65
N ASP A 58 -8.70 2.01 9.36
CA ASP A 58 -8.51 2.46 10.74
C ASP A 58 -7.37 3.48 10.91
N GLN A 59 -7.32 4.45 10.02
CA GLN A 59 -6.35 5.54 10.11
C GLN A 59 -6.44 6.31 11.43
N GLY A 60 -7.63 6.44 11.99
CA GLY A 60 -7.86 7.17 13.24
C GLY A 60 -7.04 6.62 14.42
N SER A 61 -6.96 5.31 14.57
CA SER A 61 -6.20 4.67 15.65
C SER A 61 -4.70 4.92 15.53
N LEU A 62 -4.16 5.04 14.33
CA LEU A 62 -2.74 5.34 14.10
C LEU A 62 -2.34 6.75 14.56
N TYR A 63 -3.29 7.67 14.63
CA TYR A 63 -3.05 9.05 15.06
C TYR A 63 -3.32 9.25 16.57
N GLY A 64 -4.11 8.39 17.19
CA GLY A 64 -4.58 8.55 18.57
C GLY A 64 -3.76 7.88 19.65
N GLY A 65 -2.76 7.05 19.31
CA GLY A 65 -2.03 6.23 20.25
C GLY A 65 -0.58 5.93 19.87
N ASP A 66 -0.02 4.91 20.51
CA ASP A 66 1.28 4.34 20.10
C ASP A 66 1.08 3.57 18.77
N THR A 67 1.61 4.13 17.69
CA THR A 67 1.48 3.57 16.35
C THR A 67 1.94 2.11 16.30
N ARG A 68 3.04 1.77 16.96
CA ARG A 68 3.60 0.41 16.95
C ARG A 68 2.68 -0.59 17.61
N GLU A 69 2.10 -0.23 18.75
CA GLU A 69 1.14 -1.11 19.46
C GLU A 69 -0.16 -1.29 18.65
N VAL A 70 -0.64 -0.24 18.00
CA VAL A 70 -1.81 -0.34 17.10
C VAL A 70 -1.52 -1.29 15.92
N LEU A 71 -0.33 -1.23 15.34
CA LEU A 71 0.06 -2.12 14.25
C LEU A 71 0.14 -3.59 14.68
N LYS A 72 0.67 -3.85 15.89
CA LYS A 72 0.70 -5.20 16.47
C LYS A 72 -0.71 -5.72 16.77
N MET A 73 -1.60 -4.85 17.24
CA MET A 73 -3.01 -5.20 17.45
C MET A 73 -3.68 -5.58 16.10
N HIS A 74 -3.48 -4.81 15.05
CA HIS A 74 -4.00 -5.13 13.71
C HIS A 74 -3.48 -6.49 13.20
N ALA A 75 -2.19 -6.80 13.43
CA ALA A 75 -1.63 -8.09 13.07
C ALA A 75 -2.33 -9.25 13.79
N ALA A 76 -2.61 -9.10 15.07
CA ALA A 76 -3.35 -10.09 15.86
C ALA A 76 -4.79 -10.25 15.36
N GLU A 77 -5.51 -9.16 15.09
CA GLU A 77 -6.86 -9.17 14.55
C GLU A 77 -6.95 -9.83 13.17
N LEU A 78 -5.91 -9.68 12.35
CA LEU A 78 -5.81 -10.32 11.03
C LEU A 78 -5.37 -11.79 11.11
N GLY A 79 -5.09 -12.31 12.30
CA GLY A 79 -4.72 -13.71 12.52
C GLY A 79 -3.29 -14.05 12.09
N LEU A 80 -2.38 -13.06 12.03
CA LEU A 80 -0.97 -13.31 11.73
C LEU A 80 -0.25 -14.02 12.90
N ASP A 81 0.85 -14.70 12.59
CA ASP A 81 1.82 -15.05 13.62
C ASP A 81 2.42 -13.77 14.19
N THR A 82 1.93 -13.41 15.40
CA THR A 82 2.31 -12.16 16.05
C THR A 82 3.75 -12.14 16.52
N THR A 83 4.33 -13.30 16.83
CA THR A 83 5.76 -13.39 17.20
C THR A 83 6.64 -13.02 16.01
N ALA A 84 6.39 -13.60 14.84
CA ALA A 84 7.13 -13.30 13.62
C ALA A 84 6.89 -11.84 13.17
N PHE A 85 5.64 -11.37 13.20
CA PHE A 85 5.29 -10.01 12.82
C PHE A 85 5.96 -8.97 13.73
N ASN A 86 5.86 -9.14 15.06
CA ASN A 86 6.42 -8.21 16.02
C ASN A 86 7.96 -8.12 15.89
N SER A 87 8.63 -9.26 15.71
CA SER A 87 10.09 -9.29 15.46
C SER A 87 10.44 -8.49 14.21
N CYS A 88 9.76 -8.74 13.10
CA CYS A 88 9.96 -8.00 11.85
C CYS A 88 9.80 -6.49 12.01
N LEU A 89 8.73 -6.06 12.69
CA LEU A 89 8.43 -4.63 12.91
C LEU A 89 9.41 -3.98 13.88
N ASP A 90 9.75 -4.65 14.98
CA ASP A 90 10.65 -4.12 16.01
C ASP A 90 12.10 -4.03 15.53
N GLU A 91 12.54 -4.97 14.69
CA GLU A 91 13.83 -4.97 14.00
C GLU A 91 13.89 -3.97 12.83
N GLN A 92 12.78 -3.35 12.49
CA GLN A 92 12.67 -2.44 11.33
C GLN A 92 13.18 -3.06 10.01
N ARG A 93 12.86 -4.34 9.79
CA ARG A 93 13.40 -5.17 8.71
C ARG A 93 13.21 -4.55 7.31
N TYR A 94 12.15 -3.77 7.12
CA TYR A 94 11.81 -3.14 5.86
C TYR A 94 12.09 -1.63 5.79
N LEU A 95 12.79 -1.06 6.78
CA LEU A 95 13.08 0.37 6.82
C LEU A 95 13.80 0.85 5.54
N GLU A 96 14.86 0.17 5.15
CA GLU A 96 15.63 0.53 3.95
C GLU A 96 14.76 0.45 2.68
N LYS A 97 13.97 -0.62 2.55
CA LYS A 97 13.08 -0.79 1.38
C LYS A 97 12.07 0.34 1.26
N VAL A 98 11.32 0.64 2.32
CA VAL A 98 10.26 1.65 2.26
C VAL A 98 10.80 3.06 2.07
N THR A 99 11.95 3.38 2.67
CA THR A 99 12.61 4.67 2.49
C THR A 99 13.21 4.83 1.09
N ALA A 100 13.79 3.79 0.53
CA ALA A 100 14.30 3.79 -0.84
C ALA A 100 13.17 3.96 -1.88
N GLN A 101 12.03 3.32 -1.67
CA GLN A 101 10.86 3.48 -2.53
C GLN A 101 10.28 4.90 -2.48
N ASP A 102 10.21 5.51 -1.30
CA ASP A 102 9.79 6.91 -1.17
C ASP A 102 10.78 7.88 -1.81
N ALA A 103 12.08 7.64 -1.67
CA ALA A 103 13.12 8.44 -2.34
C ALA A 103 12.97 8.35 -3.87
N TYR A 104 12.79 7.16 -4.42
CA TYR A 104 12.61 6.95 -5.85
C TYR A 104 11.37 7.68 -6.40
N ARG A 105 10.21 7.59 -5.73
CA ARG A 105 9.01 8.29 -6.18
C ARG A 105 9.21 9.81 -6.20
N ARG A 106 10.01 10.36 -5.27
CA ARG A 106 10.37 11.78 -5.24
C ARG A 106 11.27 12.17 -6.41
N GLU A 107 12.23 11.31 -6.74
CA GLU A 107 13.13 11.48 -7.87
C GLU A 107 12.36 11.57 -9.20
N ILE A 108 11.41 10.66 -9.43
CA ILE A 108 10.57 10.65 -10.63
C ILE A 108 9.43 11.68 -10.60
N GLY A 109 9.36 12.53 -9.59
CA GLY A 109 8.45 13.68 -9.53
C GLY A 109 7.05 13.38 -9.00
N ILE A 110 6.77 12.21 -8.47
CA ILE A 110 5.46 11.89 -7.85
C ILE A 110 5.35 12.61 -6.50
N ARG A 111 4.42 13.56 -6.41
CA ARG A 111 4.16 14.38 -5.22
C ARG A 111 2.73 14.25 -4.71
N THR A 112 1.81 13.83 -5.55
CA THR A 112 0.37 13.76 -5.27
C THR A 112 -0.06 12.33 -5.03
N ARG A 113 -0.99 12.13 -4.12
CA ARG A 113 -1.62 10.83 -3.82
C ARG A 113 -3.15 10.95 -3.89
N PRO A 114 -3.84 9.92 -4.38
CA PRO A 114 -3.25 8.76 -5.05
C PRO A 114 -2.65 9.14 -6.40
N THR A 115 -1.59 8.45 -6.82
CA THR A 115 -1.08 8.47 -8.20
C THR A 115 -0.88 7.02 -8.62
N LEU A 116 -1.44 6.65 -9.76
CA LEU A 116 -1.23 5.33 -10.35
C LEU A 116 -0.34 5.49 -11.59
N ASP A 117 0.72 4.70 -11.64
CA ASP A 117 1.55 4.52 -12.82
C ASP A 117 1.09 3.25 -13.55
N ILE A 118 0.57 3.42 -14.75
CA ILE A 118 0.05 2.33 -15.59
C ILE A 118 1.00 2.20 -16.78
N ASN A 119 2.01 1.36 -16.65
CA ASN A 119 3.06 1.15 -17.66
C ASN A 119 3.68 2.48 -18.16
N GLY A 120 3.99 3.40 -17.23
CA GLY A 120 4.58 4.72 -17.55
C GLY A 120 3.57 5.83 -17.81
N GLN A 121 2.28 5.55 -17.80
CA GLN A 121 1.24 6.57 -17.89
C GLN A 121 0.71 6.91 -16.50
N LEU A 122 0.93 8.15 -16.06
CA LEU A 122 0.52 8.60 -14.72
C LEU A 122 -0.94 9.07 -14.72
N VAL A 123 -1.74 8.48 -13.86
CA VAL A 123 -3.08 8.95 -13.51
C VAL A 123 -3.02 9.56 -12.12
N VAL A 124 -3.12 10.90 -12.06
CA VAL A 124 -2.89 11.68 -10.84
C VAL A 124 -4.22 12.06 -10.18
N GLY A 125 -4.25 11.88 -8.85
CA GLY A 125 -5.40 12.23 -8.03
C GLY A 125 -6.52 11.20 -8.04
N PRO A 126 -7.59 11.44 -7.27
CA PRO A 126 -8.75 10.56 -7.22
C PRO A 126 -9.56 10.70 -8.50
N GLN A 127 -9.46 9.71 -9.37
CA GLN A 127 -10.21 9.63 -10.63
C GLN A 127 -11.27 8.53 -10.55
N PRO A 128 -12.39 8.67 -11.28
CA PRO A 128 -13.40 7.61 -11.38
C PRO A 128 -12.87 6.43 -12.21
N PHE A 129 -13.42 5.24 -11.96
CA PHE A 129 -13.01 4.00 -12.62
C PHE A 129 -12.87 4.10 -14.17
N PRO A 130 -13.80 4.76 -14.91
CA PRO A 130 -13.65 4.88 -16.36
C PRO A 130 -12.37 5.58 -16.84
N ALA A 131 -11.77 6.45 -16.02
CA ALA A 131 -10.50 7.08 -16.34
C ALA A 131 -9.33 6.08 -16.34
N PHE A 132 -9.37 5.10 -15.45
CA PHE A 132 -8.39 4.01 -15.41
C PHE A 132 -8.64 3.00 -16.52
N GLU A 133 -9.90 2.65 -16.77
CA GLU A 133 -10.30 1.77 -17.86
C GLU A 133 -9.81 2.28 -19.21
N ALA A 134 -9.96 3.58 -19.50
CA ALA A 134 -9.49 4.21 -20.72
C ALA A 134 -7.97 4.10 -20.94
N VAL A 135 -7.19 3.98 -19.88
CA VAL A 135 -5.72 3.78 -19.95
C VAL A 135 -5.35 2.30 -20.02
N ILE A 136 -6.04 1.45 -19.26
CA ILE A 136 -5.72 0.02 -19.15
C ILE A 136 -6.12 -0.75 -20.42
N GLU A 137 -7.36 -0.57 -20.90
CA GLU A 137 -7.90 -1.38 -22.00
C GLU A 137 -7.04 -1.36 -23.28
N PRO A 138 -6.51 -0.19 -23.76
CA PRO A 138 -5.61 -0.17 -24.91
C PRO A 138 -4.31 -0.96 -24.72
N LEU A 139 -3.83 -1.09 -23.47
CA LEU A 139 -2.61 -1.80 -23.16
C LEU A 139 -2.79 -3.33 -23.14
N LEU A 140 -4.01 -3.80 -22.89
CA LEU A 140 -4.35 -5.23 -22.91
C LEU A 140 -4.46 -5.82 -24.31
N THR A 141 -4.62 -4.98 -25.31
CA THR A 141 -4.79 -5.40 -26.72
C THR A 141 -3.51 -5.35 -27.54
N GLN A 142 -2.40 -4.98 -26.92
CA GLN A 142 -1.06 -4.96 -27.51
C GLN A 142 -0.35 -6.29 -27.27
#